data_72bb39b59793fc06e08694a09eb42b68
#
_entry.id   72bb39b59793fc06e08694a09eb42b68
#
_cell.length_a   1.000
_cell.length_b   1.000
_cell.length_c   1.000
_cell.angle_alpha   90.00
_cell.angle_beta   90.00
_cell.angle_gamma   90.00
#
_symmetry.space_group_name_H-M   'P 1'
#
loop_
_entity.id
_entity.type
_entity.pdbx_description
1 polymer ?
#
loop_
_entity_poly.entity_id
_entity_poly.type
_entity_poly.pdbx_seq_one_letter_code
_entity_poly.pdbx_strand_id
1 'polypeptide(L)'
;MFIEEEVKALYDKITDEDFVSDSKLRYLKNKINKYGLLYINVSELNYLYAKNGKKIMYDLQLLKNLLHNNGIGYTSIIKKIGIPKSTLSKLLNSDRNVKLLQLNILFDRLNKAYNLNINKNTIKREV
;
A
#
# COMPACT_ATOMS: atom_id res chain seq x y z
N MET A 1 3.96 5.09 -11.89
CA MET A 1 3.01 4.59 -10.89
C MET A 1 2.79 5.64 -9.82
N PHE A 2 1.56 5.95 -9.59
CA PHE A 2 1.15 7.03 -8.68
C PHE A 2 1.59 6.84 -7.22
N ILE A 3 1.68 5.59 -6.72
CA ILE A 3 2.12 5.33 -5.34
C ILE A 3 3.62 5.60 -5.17
N GLU A 4 4.44 5.28 -6.18
CA GLU A 4 5.88 5.54 -6.11
C GLU A 4 6.19 7.02 -5.98
N GLU A 5 5.54 7.87 -6.76
CA GLU A 5 5.70 9.32 -6.68
C GLU A 5 5.30 9.87 -5.31
N GLU A 6 4.22 9.34 -4.75
CA GLU A 6 3.74 9.72 -3.43
C GLU A 6 4.73 9.35 -2.32
N VAL A 7 5.26 8.13 -2.36
CA VAL A 7 6.28 7.67 -1.39
C VAL A 7 7.52 8.54 -1.49
N LYS A 8 7.98 8.84 -2.71
CA LYS A 8 9.14 9.71 -2.93
C LYS A 8 8.91 11.11 -2.35
N ALA A 9 7.74 11.70 -2.58
CA ALA A 9 7.42 13.02 -2.05
C ALA A 9 7.44 13.07 -0.52
N LEU A 10 6.93 12.02 0.14
CA LEU A 10 6.97 11.90 1.59
C LEU A 10 8.39 11.67 2.12
N TYR A 11 9.13 10.81 1.46
CA TYR A 11 10.50 10.48 1.81
C TYR A 11 11.44 11.70 1.69
N ASP A 12 11.31 12.48 0.62
CA ASP A 12 12.17 13.63 0.36
C ASP A 12 11.97 14.78 1.37
N LYS A 13 10.84 14.78 2.10
CA LYS A 13 10.57 15.77 3.15
C LYS A 13 11.23 15.43 4.48
N ILE A 14 11.73 14.22 4.66
CA ILE A 14 12.36 13.80 5.90
C ILE A 14 13.80 14.32 5.91
N THR A 15 14.19 14.96 7.02
CA THR A 15 15.52 15.53 7.17
C THR A 15 16.55 14.48 7.57
N ASP A 16 17.84 14.78 7.35
CA ASP A 16 18.93 13.90 7.80
C ASP A 16 18.91 13.73 9.32
N GLU A 17 18.54 14.78 10.05
CA GLU A 17 18.41 14.73 11.51
C GLU A 17 17.33 13.73 11.95
N ASP A 18 16.19 13.70 11.26
CA ASP A 18 15.11 12.72 11.51
C ASP A 18 15.61 11.29 11.29
N PHE A 19 16.40 11.05 10.25
CA PHE A 19 16.98 9.74 9.99
C PHE A 19 17.98 9.32 11.07
N VAL A 20 18.72 10.26 11.64
CA VAL A 20 19.67 9.97 12.71
C VAL A 20 18.97 9.64 14.02
N SER A 21 17.93 10.39 14.37
CA SER A 21 17.22 10.26 15.65
C SER A 21 16.18 9.14 15.72
N ASP A 22 15.72 8.64 14.58
CA ASP A 22 14.63 7.66 14.49
C ASP A 22 15.13 6.37 13.85
N SER A 23 15.24 5.31 14.66
CA SER A 23 15.73 4.00 14.18
C SER A 23 14.84 3.38 13.11
N LYS A 24 13.53 3.60 13.18
CA LYS A 24 12.59 3.10 12.16
C LYS A 24 12.78 3.81 10.84
N LEU A 25 12.99 5.13 10.84
CA LEU A 25 13.31 5.88 9.63
C LEU A 25 14.64 5.45 9.02
N ARG A 26 15.66 5.19 9.83
CA ARG A 26 16.94 4.65 9.34
C ARG A 26 16.76 3.29 8.67
N TYR A 27 15.98 2.43 9.26
CA TYR A 27 15.63 1.13 8.67
C TYR A 27 14.94 1.31 7.32
N LEU A 28 13.95 2.22 7.22
CA LEU A 28 13.25 2.51 5.98
C LEU A 28 14.19 3.09 4.93
N LYS A 29 15.08 4.00 5.32
CA LYS A 29 16.08 4.58 4.41
C LYS A 29 16.95 3.49 3.80
N ASN A 30 17.47 2.57 4.60
CA ASN A 30 18.30 1.47 4.15
C ASN A 30 17.53 0.54 3.21
N LYS A 31 16.29 0.23 3.55
CA LYS A 31 15.40 -0.62 2.75
C LYS A 31 15.09 0.00 1.40
N ILE A 32 14.77 1.29 1.37
CA ILE A 32 14.48 2.03 0.13
C ILE A 32 15.71 2.12 -0.74
N ASN A 33 16.88 2.41 -0.16
CA ASN A 33 18.14 2.49 -0.91
C ASN A 33 18.54 1.14 -1.50
N LYS A 34 18.25 0.04 -0.80
CA LYS A 34 18.62 -1.30 -1.24
C LYS A 34 17.63 -1.89 -2.26
N TYR A 35 16.34 -1.70 -2.07
CA TYR A 35 15.30 -2.39 -2.83
C TYR A 35 14.40 -1.46 -3.65
N GLY A 36 14.37 -0.18 -3.35
CA GLY A 36 13.50 0.80 -4.00
C GLY A 36 12.27 1.18 -3.17
N LEU A 37 11.62 2.27 -3.60
CA LEU A 37 10.49 2.89 -2.88
C LEU A 37 9.28 1.95 -2.74
N LEU A 38 9.04 1.08 -3.72
CA LEU A 38 7.86 0.21 -3.73
C LEU A 38 8.04 -1.07 -2.91
N TYR A 39 9.22 -1.30 -2.33
CA TYR A 39 9.48 -2.47 -1.48
C TYR A 39 9.12 -2.26 -0.02
N ILE A 40 8.77 -1.03 0.38
CA ILE A 40 8.19 -0.81 1.71
C ILE A 40 6.75 -1.33 1.74
N ASN A 41 6.27 -1.66 2.92
CA ASN A 41 4.90 -2.14 3.08
C ASN A 41 3.92 -1.00 3.43
N VAL A 42 2.63 -1.31 3.48
CA VAL A 42 1.59 -0.33 3.75
C VAL A 42 1.75 0.31 5.13
N SER A 43 2.11 -0.47 6.16
CA SER A 43 2.32 0.09 7.50
C SER A 43 3.50 1.04 7.55
N GLU A 44 4.54 0.79 6.77
CA GLU A 44 5.70 1.67 6.66
C GLU A 44 5.35 2.97 5.91
N LEU A 45 4.55 2.91 4.88
CA LEU A 45 4.02 4.10 4.22
C LEU A 45 3.19 4.95 5.20
N ASN A 46 2.33 4.32 6.00
CA ASN A 46 1.53 5.01 7.00
C ASN A 46 2.42 5.69 8.05
N TYR A 47 3.55 5.09 8.39
CA TYR A 47 4.54 5.71 9.26
C TYR A 47 5.15 6.97 8.63
N LEU A 48 5.45 6.95 7.33
CA LEU A 48 5.94 8.13 6.61
C LEU A 48 4.91 9.26 6.59
N TYR A 49 3.63 8.95 6.41
CA TYR A 49 2.55 9.93 6.53
C TYR A 49 2.54 10.59 7.91
N ALA A 50 2.60 9.78 8.96
CA ALA A 50 2.58 10.28 10.34
C ALA A 50 3.79 11.20 10.63
N LYS A 51 4.98 10.82 10.15
CA LYS A 51 6.19 11.63 10.30
C LYS A 51 6.12 12.95 9.54
N ASN A 52 5.35 13.02 8.48
CA ASN A 52 5.13 14.25 7.73
C ASN A 52 3.96 15.09 8.27
N GLY A 53 3.41 14.73 9.43
CA GLY A 53 2.29 15.42 10.04
C GLY A 53 0.98 15.25 9.29
N LYS A 54 0.89 14.27 8.41
CA LYS A 54 -0.34 13.98 7.67
C LYS A 54 -1.31 13.19 8.54
N LYS A 55 -2.59 13.57 8.49
CA LYS A 55 -3.66 12.88 9.22
C LYS A 55 -4.43 11.95 8.30
N ILE A 56 -3.74 11.23 7.47
CA ILE A 56 -4.28 10.24 6.55
C ILE A 56 -3.46 8.96 6.62
N MET A 57 -4.07 7.85 6.27
CA MET A 57 -3.41 6.56 6.17
C MET A 57 -4.05 5.69 5.08
N TYR A 58 -3.33 4.70 4.61
CA TYR A 58 -3.88 3.65 3.77
C TYR A 58 -4.53 2.59 4.66
N ASP A 59 -5.75 2.22 4.31
CA ASP A 59 -6.54 1.22 5.04
C ASP A 59 -7.07 0.18 4.06
N LEU A 60 -6.54 -1.03 4.12
CA LEU A 60 -6.95 -2.13 3.25
C LEU A 60 -8.40 -2.57 3.50
N GLN A 61 -8.98 -2.25 4.66
CA GLN A 61 -10.38 -2.53 4.92
C GLN A 61 -11.30 -1.79 3.93
N LEU A 62 -10.89 -0.59 3.50
CA LEU A 62 -11.65 0.15 2.49
C LEU A 62 -11.68 -0.58 1.15
N LEU A 63 -10.58 -1.23 0.76
CA LEU A 63 -10.54 -2.07 -0.45
C LEU A 63 -11.48 -3.27 -0.30
N LYS A 64 -11.45 -3.94 0.84
CA LYS A 64 -12.35 -5.07 1.11
C LYS A 64 -13.81 -4.64 1.04
N ASN A 65 -14.15 -3.50 1.62
CA ASN A 65 -15.50 -2.96 1.59
C ASN A 65 -15.95 -2.64 0.15
N LEU A 66 -15.07 -2.05 -0.64
CA LEU A 66 -15.37 -1.74 -2.04
C LEU A 66 -15.66 -3.01 -2.84
N LEU A 67 -14.84 -4.03 -2.68
CA LEU A 67 -15.03 -5.32 -3.36
C LEU A 67 -16.33 -5.97 -2.93
N HIS A 68 -16.63 -6.00 -1.63
CA HIS A 68 -17.88 -6.55 -1.09
C HIS A 68 -19.09 -5.80 -1.64
N ASN A 69 -19.04 -4.47 -1.66
CA ASN A 69 -20.13 -3.63 -2.15
C ASN A 69 -20.40 -3.82 -3.65
N ASN A 70 -19.41 -4.28 -4.39
CA ASN A 70 -19.55 -4.61 -5.82
C ASN A 70 -19.86 -6.10 -6.06
N GLY A 71 -20.16 -6.86 -5.00
CA GLY A 71 -20.47 -8.29 -5.11
C GLY A 71 -19.28 -9.16 -5.52
N ILE A 72 -18.05 -8.71 -5.29
CA ILE A 72 -16.83 -9.41 -5.69
C ILE A 72 -16.28 -10.19 -4.51
N GLY A 73 -16.39 -11.51 -4.56
CA GLY A 73 -15.88 -12.42 -3.55
C GLY A 73 -14.49 -12.98 -3.87
N TYR A 74 -13.84 -13.58 -2.89
CA TYR A 74 -12.51 -14.17 -3.03
C TYR A 74 -12.45 -15.23 -4.12
N THR A 75 -13.45 -16.08 -4.22
CA THR A 75 -13.50 -17.14 -5.24
C THR A 75 -13.45 -16.57 -6.64
N SER A 76 -14.20 -15.50 -6.90
CA SER A 76 -14.19 -14.81 -8.20
C SER A 76 -12.81 -14.21 -8.48
N ILE A 77 -12.22 -13.53 -7.51
CA ILE A 77 -10.91 -12.90 -7.65
C ILE A 77 -9.83 -13.94 -7.96
N ILE A 78 -9.80 -15.04 -7.23
CA ILE A 78 -8.85 -16.14 -7.45
C ILE A 78 -8.94 -16.66 -8.87
N LYS A 79 -10.16 -16.87 -9.38
CA LYS A 79 -10.38 -17.36 -10.74
C LYS A 79 -9.96 -16.35 -11.81
N LYS A 80 -10.34 -15.08 -11.65
CA LYS A 80 -10.12 -14.05 -12.68
C LYS A 80 -8.69 -13.53 -12.70
N ILE A 81 -8.04 -13.44 -11.55
CA ILE A 81 -6.70 -12.86 -11.43
C ILE A 81 -5.63 -13.95 -11.36
N GLY A 82 -6.01 -15.16 -10.96
CA GLY A 82 -5.07 -16.29 -10.89
C GLY A 82 -4.11 -16.23 -9.70
N ILE A 83 -4.52 -15.60 -8.59
CA ILE A 83 -3.72 -15.58 -7.36
C ILE A 83 -4.19 -16.68 -6.39
N PRO A 84 -3.25 -17.35 -5.66
CA PRO A 84 -3.63 -18.29 -4.63
C PRO A 84 -4.44 -17.61 -3.51
N LYS A 85 -5.35 -18.36 -2.89
CA LYS A 85 -6.17 -17.87 -1.78
C LYS A 85 -5.33 -17.33 -0.62
N SER A 86 -4.24 -18.00 -0.28
CA SER A 86 -3.34 -17.57 0.80
C SER A 86 -2.70 -16.22 0.50
N THR A 87 -2.27 -15.99 -0.74
CA THR A 87 -1.69 -14.73 -1.18
C THR A 87 -2.73 -13.60 -1.13
N LEU A 88 -3.92 -13.85 -1.65
CA LEU A 88 -5.01 -12.87 -1.63
C LEU A 88 -5.40 -12.50 -0.20
N SER A 89 -5.51 -13.49 0.69
CA SER A 89 -5.82 -13.25 2.09
C SER A 89 -4.76 -12.36 2.77
N LYS A 90 -3.47 -12.60 2.52
CA LYS A 90 -2.40 -11.75 3.03
C LYS A 90 -2.50 -10.32 2.50
N LEU A 91 -2.73 -10.17 1.19
CA LEU A 91 -2.84 -8.85 0.56
C LEU A 91 -4.00 -8.02 1.09
N LEU A 92 -5.09 -8.65 1.50
CA LEU A 92 -6.28 -7.94 1.97
C LEU A 92 -6.38 -7.80 3.49
N ASN A 93 -5.59 -8.55 4.26
CA ASN A 93 -5.74 -8.61 5.72
C ASN A 93 -4.51 -8.18 6.52
N SER A 94 -3.39 -7.85 5.88
CA SER A 94 -2.17 -7.54 6.62
C SER A 94 -1.37 -6.39 6.01
N ASP A 95 -1.47 -5.21 6.63
CA ASP A 95 -0.71 -4.03 6.24
C ASP A 95 0.81 -4.24 6.31
N ARG A 96 1.27 -5.13 7.20
CA ARG A 96 2.69 -5.39 7.43
C ARG A 96 3.31 -6.28 6.36
N ASN A 97 2.50 -7.11 5.72
CA ASN A 97 2.99 -8.11 4.76
C ASN A 97 2.72 -7.73 3.31
N VAL A 98 2.15 -6.56 3.07
CA VAL A 98 1.79 -6.08 1.72
C VAL A 98 2.75 -4.99 1.30
N LYS A 99 3.65 -5.31 0.38
CA LYS A 99 4.51 -4.32 -0.26
C LYS A 99 3.69 -3.43 -1.19
N LEU A 100 4.10 -2.17 -1.32
CA LEU A 100 3.41 -1.24 -2.23
C LEU A 100 3.41 -1.73 -3.67
N LEU A 101 4.46 -2.40 -4.10
CA LEU A 101 4.52 -3.02 -5.43
C LEU A 101 3.40 -4.05 -5.61
N GLN A 102 3.19 -4.92 -4.63
CA GLN A 102 2.12 -5.92 -4.68
C GLN A 102 0.74 -5.27 -4.73
N LEU A 103 0.56 -4.20 -3.96
CA LEU A 103 -0.69 -3.45 -3.93
C LEU A 103 -1.00 -2.80 -5.29
N ASN A 104 0.01 -2.20 -5.94
CA ASN A 104 -0.12 -1.65 -7.28
C ASN A 104 -0.52 -2.70 -8.31
N ILE A 105 0.11 -3.86 -8.26
CA ILE A 105 -0.21 -4.97 -9.16
C ILE A 105 -1.64 -5.46 -8.93
N LEU A 106 -2.06 -5.57 -7.67
CA LEU A 106 -3.42 -5.98 -7.33
C LEU A 106 -4.45 -4.98 -7.86
N PHE A 107 -4.23 -3.68 -7.67
CA PHE A 107 -5.12 -2.65 -8.20
C PHE A 107 -5.26 -2.75 -9.71
N ASP A 108 -4.15 -2.85 -10.43
CA ASP A 108 -4.14 -2.95 -11.89
C ASP A 108 -4.94 -4.17 -12.37
N ARG A 109 -4.71 -5.31 -11.76
CA ARG A 109 -5.41 -6.56 -12.12
C ARG A 109 -6.90 -6.52 -11.80
N LEU A 110 -7.28 -5.99 -10.63
CA LEU A 110 -8.69 -5.84 -10.27
C LEU A 110 -9.41 -4.87 -11.21
N ASN A 111 -8.77 -3.76 -11.54
CA ASN A 111 -9.35 -2.77 -12.45
C ASN A 111 -9.62 -3.37 -13.83
N LYS A 112 -8.67 -4.15 -14.36
CA LYS A 112 -8.82 -4.82 -15.64
C LYS A 112 -9.86 -5.94 -15.62
N ALA A 113 -9.86 -6.74 -14.56
CA ALA A 113 -10.74 -7.91 -14.47
C ALA A 113 -12.21 -7.54 -14.26
N TYR A 114 -12.47 -6.44 -13.53
CA TYR A 114 -13.82 -6.06 -13.12
C TYR A 114 -14.25 -4.69 -13.63
N ASN A 115 -13.47 -4.07 -14.50
CA ASN A 115 -13.74 -2.72 -15.03
C ASN A 115 -13.97 -1.71 -13.90
N LEU A 116 -13.10 -1.73 -12.89
CA LEU A 116 -13.12 -0.84 -11.75
C LEU A 116 -12.12 0.31 -11.92
N ASN A 117 -12.23 1.33 -11.08
CA ASN A 117 -11.31 2.45 -11.04
C ASN A 117 -10.70 2.60 -9.64
N ILE A 118 -10.04 1.54 -9.18
CA ILE A 118 -9.35 1.54 -7.88
C ILE A 118 -8.03 2.29 -8.02
N ASN A 119 -7.80 3.23 -7.11
CA ASN A 119 -6.56 3.99 -7.06
C ASN A 119 -6.17 4.26 -5.61
N LYS A 120 -5.07 5.00 -5.40
CA LYS A 120 -4.56 5.30 -4.05
C LYS A 120 -5.59 6.00 -3.16
N ASN A 121 -6.48 6.82 -3.73
CA ASN A 121 -7.49 7.53 -2.96
C ASN A 121 -8.61 6.60 -2.48
N THR A 122 -8.81 5.47 -3.14
CA THR A 122 -9.83 4.48 -2.77
C THR A 122 -9.59 3.90 -1.37
N ILE A 123 -8.33 3.77 -0.96
CA ILE A 123 -7.94 3.15 0.31
C ILE A 123 -7.38 4.15 1.32
N LYS A 124 -7.39 5.44 1.01
CA LYS A 124 -7.02 6.48 1.98
C LYS A 124 -8.19 6.80 2.89
N ARG A 125 -7.90 6.96 4.16
CA ARG A 125 -8.85 7.48 5.15
C ARG A 125 -8.18 8.48 6.07
N GLU A 126 -8.97 9.33 6.69
CA GLU A 126 -8.52 10.24 7.74
C GLU A 126 -8.29 9.47 9.04
N VAL A 127 -7.26 9.90 9.76
CA VAL A 127 -6.91 9.36 11.07
C VAL A 127 -7.58 10.17 12.17
#